data_48559c1cbdfa3b2f4886754b44c9a844
#
_entry.id   48559c1cbdfa3b2f4886754b44c9a844
#
_cell.length_a   1.000
_cell.length_b   1.000
_cell.length_c   1.000
_cell.angle_alpha   90.00
_cell.angle_beta   90.00
_cell.angle_gamma   90.00
#
_symmetry.space_group_name_H-M   'P 1'
#
loop_
_entity.id
_entity.type
_entity.pdbx_description
1 polymer ?
#
loop_
_entity_poly.entity_id
_entity_poly.type
_entity_poly.pdbx_seq_one_letter_code
_entity_poly.pdbx_strand_id
1 'polypeptide(L)'
;MLSSLARVLQFGLLVFTSIFFLVDPLAAIPTFLVITAGADTGERRKTAKTAAFTCCVVLLGFAFAGTLIFRLFGITLVAFKIAGGVILMLIGLDMLRARRSPTKETLDETREGAEKENAGIIPLGIPMLAGPGSISTVMVLMGQSSEWWQTVCICIAVVITAVLSYWILAGADRVRRHLGDTGSRVLTRLMGLLLTAIAVQFILNGLADLGVVKSTK
;
A
#
# COMPACT_ATOMS: atom_id res chain seq x y z
N MET A 1 -28.41 -16.98 6.15
CA MET A 1 -28.26 -15.83 5.24
C MET A 1 -27.59 -14.63 5.91
N LEU A 2 -28.07 -14.14 7.07
CA LEU A 2 -27.45 -13.03 7.82
C LEU A 2 -25.99 -13.33 8.25
N SER A 3 -25.69 -14.55 8.70
CA SER A 3 -24.33 -14.96 9.11
C SER A 3 -23.32 -15.05 7.97
N SER A 4 -23.76 -15.36 6.75
CA SER A 4 -22.90 -15.36 5.57
C SER A 4 -22.60 -13.96 5.06
N LEU A 5 -23.59 -13.06 5.07
CA LEU A 5 -23.41 -11.67 4.70
C LEU A 5 -22.46 -10.95 5.69
N ALA A 6 -22.64 -11.20 6.99
CA ALA A 6 -21.76 -10.65 8.03
C ALA A 6 -20.30 -11.09 7.83
N ARG A 7 -20.05 -12.36 7.49
CA ARG A 7 -18.70 -12.88 7.19
C ARG A 7 -18.05 -12.20 5.96
N VAL A 8 -18.82 -12.03 4.89
CA VAL A 8 -18.34 -11.35 3.67
C VAL A 8 -18.01 -9.88 3.97
N LEU A 9 -18.87 -9.20 4.72
CA LEU A 9 -18.67 -7.80 5.09
C LEU A 9 -17.44 -7.63 6.00
N GLN A 10 -17.31 -8.49 7.02
CA GLN A 10 -16.16 -8.46 7.94
C GLN A 10 -14.84 -8.74 7.22
N PHE A 11 -14.81 -9.75 6.35
CA PHE A 11 -13.64 -10.06 5.53
C PHE A 11 -13.32 -8.92 4.56
N GLY A 12 -14.32 -8.40 3.84
CA GLY A 12 -14.13 -7.28 2.91
C GLY A 12 -13.59 -6.03 3.59
N LEU A 13 -14.09 -5.70 4.79
CA LEU A 13 -13.61 -4.56 5.56
C LEU A 13 -12.16 -4.77 6.03
N LEU A 14 -11.82 -5.96 6.52
CA LEU A 14 -10.47 -6.31 6.94
C LEU A 14 -9.49 -6.19 5.76
N VAL A 15 -9.83 -6.77 4.62
CA VAL A 15 -9.01 -6.72 3.41
C VAL A 15 -8.84 -5.29 2.91
N PHE A 16 -9.94 -4.54 2.84
CA PHE A 16 -9.91 -3.13 2.42
C PHE A 16 -9.01 -2.29 3.34
N THR A 17 -9.20 -2.37 4.64
CA THR A 17 -8.39 -1.61 5.59
C THR A 17 -6.92 -1.98 5.49
N SER A 18 -6.59 -3.28 5.39
CA SER A 18 -5.21 -3.74 5.23
C SER A 18 -4.56 -3.16 3.98
N ILE A 19 -5.22 -3.26 2.82
CA ILE A 19 -4.68 -2.75 1.55
C ILE A 19 -4.58 -1.23 1.58
N PHE A 20 -5.61 -0.53 2.05
CA PHE A 20 -5.65 0.93 2.10
C PHE A 20 -4.53 1.51 2.98
N PHE A 21 -4.31 0.94 4.17
CA PHE A 21 -3.23 1.38 5.06
C PHE A 21 -1.83 1.12 4.49
N LEU A 22 -1.65 0.05 3.72
CA LEU A 22 -0.35 -0.29 3.17
C LEU A 22 -0.03 0.46 1.87
N VAL A 23 -1.03 0.78 1.07
CA VAL A 23 -0.91 1.72 -0.06
C VAL A 23 -0.59 3.12 0.46
N ASP A 24 -1.21 3.52 1.60
CA ASP A 24 -0.94 4.76 2.33
C ASP A 24 -0.91 6.01 1.44
N PRO A 25 -2.01 6.35 0.78
CA PRO A 25 -2.06 7.47 -0.14
C PRO A 25 -1.86 8.83 0.56
N LEU A 26 -2.06 8.89 1.88
CA LEU A 26 -1.84 10.10 2.67
C LEU A 26 -0.34 10.41 2.80
N ALA A 27 0.50 9.39 2.99
CA ALA A 27 1.95 9.56 3.01
C ALA A 27 2.51 9.95 1.63
N ALA A 28 1.80 9.67 0.55
CA ALA A 28 2.20 10.08 -0.80
C ALA A 28 1.94 11.57 -1.10
N ILE A 29 1.09 12.26 -0.31
CA ILE A 29 0.71 13.67 -0.55
C ILE A 29 1.92 14.60 -0.65
N PRO A 30 2.90 14.59 0.27
CA PRO A 30 4.03 15.52 0.19
C PRO A 30 4.83 15.36 -1.12
N THR A 31 5.12 14.13 -1.52
CA THR A 31 5.85 13.86 -2.76
C THR A 31 5.02 14.22 -3.99
N PHE A 32 3.73 13.91 -4.00
CA PHE A 32 2.82 14.33 -5.06
C PHE A 32 2.84 15.84 -5.26
N LEU A 33 2.79 16.63 -4.19
CA LEU A 33 2.83 18.08 -4.24
C LEU A 33 4.18 18.63 -4.74
N VAL A 34 5.29 17.98 -4.42
CA VAL A 34 6.62 18.34 -4.93
C VAL A 34 6.71 18.07 -6.44
N ILE A 35 6.31 16.89 -6.87
CA ILE A 35 6.37 16.46 -8.28
C ILE A 35 5.44 17.30 -9.16
N THR A 36 4.29 17.69 -8.62
CA THR A 36 3.31 18.52 -9.35
C THR A 36 3.44 20.02 -9.05
N ALA A 37 4.58 20.45 -8.50
CA ALA A 37 4.84 21.86 -8.26
C ALA A 37 4.89 22.63 -9.61
N GLY A 38 4.07 23.67 -9.72
CA GLY A 38 3.95 24.43 -10.99
C GLY A 38 2.96 23.87 -12.02
N ALA A 39 2.50 22.62 -11.85
CA ALA A 39 1.47 22.03 -12.71
C ALA A 39 0.09 22.67 -12.47
N ASP A 40 -0.70 22.79 -13.52
CA ASP A 40 -2.09 23.24 -13.41
C ASP A 40 -3.00 22.17 -12.77
N THR A 41 -4.25 22.54 -12.49
CA THR A 41 -5.22 21.63 -11.84
C THR A 41 -5.55 20.39 -12.71
N GLY A 42 -5.52 20.55 -14.03
CA GLY A 42 -5.78 19.47 -14.99
C GLY A 42 -4.64 18.46 -15.01
N GLU A 43 -3.41 18.94 -15.10
CA GLU A 43 -2.18 18.12 -15.05
C GLU A 43 -2.05 17.36 -13.73
N ARG A 44 -2.31 18.03 -12.60
CA ARG A 44 -2.34 17.39 -11.28
C ARG A 44 -3.34 16.25 -11.21
N ARG A 45 -4.56 16.45 -11.71
CA ARG A 45 -5.57 15.39 -11.76
C ARG A 45 -5.16 14.25 -12.69
N LYS A 46 -4.53 14.56 -13.83
CA LYS A 46 -4.01 13.53 -14.75
C LYS A 46 -2.93 12.70 -14.07
N THR A 47 -1.98 13.35 -13.40
CA THR A 47 -0.92 12.67 -12.62
C THR A 47 -1.50 11.79 -11.50
N ALA A 48 -2.46 12.32 -10.72
CA ALA A 48 -3.14 11.54 -9.68
C ALA A 48 -3.88 10.32 -10.25
N LYS A 49 -4.58 10.50 -11.40
CA LYS A 49 -5.28 9.41 -12.08
C LYS A 49 -4.31 8.34 -12.58
N THR A 50 -3.21 8.76 -13.19
CA THR A 50 -2.17 7.82 -13.67
C THR A 50 -1.56 7.05 -12.52
N ALA A 51 -1.21 7.71 -11.40
CA ALA A 51 -0.65 7.05 -10.22
C ALA A 51 -1.61 6.00 -9.62
N ALA A 52 -2.88 6.38 -9.44
CA ALA A 52 -3.91 5.48 -8.92
C ALA A 52 -4.19 4.30 -9.86
N PHE A 53 -4.25 4.55 -11.16
CA PHE A 53 -4.44 3.51 -12.17
C PHE A 53 -3.26 2.54 -12.21
N THR A 54 -2.02 3.05 -12.18
CA THR A 54 -0.80 2.23 -12.12
C THR A 54 -0.80 1.38 -10.87
N CYS A 55 -1.12 1.96 -9.71
CA CYS A 55 -1.24 1.21 -8.46
C CYS A 55 -2.26 0.06 -8.59
N CYS A 56 -3.44 0.33 -9.14
CA CYS A 56 -4.49 -0.67 -9.34
C CYS A 56 -4.01 -1.83 -10.24
N VAL A 57 -3.43 -1.49 -11.39
CA VAL A 57 -2.96 -2.49 -12.36
C VAL A 57 -1.83 -3.35 -11.77
N VAL A 58 -0.88 -2.73 -11.09
CA VAL A 58 0.24 -3.44 -10.46
C VAL A 58 -0.25 -4.36 -9.35
N LEU A 59 -1.08 -3.87 -8.44
CA LEU A 59 -1.59 -4.70 -7.34
C LEU A 59 -2.46 -5.85 -7.84
N LEU A 60 -3.34 -5.62 -8.83
CA LEU A 60 -4.11 -6.71 -9.45
C LEU A 60 -3.20 -7.68 -10.21
N GLY A 61 -2.20 -7.17 -10.93
CA GLY A 61 -1.21 -8.00 -11.60
C GLY A 61 -0.52 -8.96 -10.63
N PHE A 62 0.00 -8.44 -9.51
CA PHE A 62 0.62 -9.27 -8.48
C PHE A 62 -0.38 -10.15 -7.71
N ALA A 63 -1.62 -9.72 -7.56
CA ALA A 63 -2.68 -10.55 -6.99
C ALA A 63 -2.82 -11.88 -7.73
N PHE A 64 -2.88 -11.83 -9.06
CA PHE A 64 -3.04 -13.02 -9.89
C PHE A 64 -1.72 -13.72 -10.24
N ALA A 65 -0.63 -12.97 -10.42
CA ALA A 65 0.68 -13.52 -10.72
C ALA A 65 1.39 -14.10 -9.48
N GLY A 66 0.97 -13.76 -8.26
CA GLY A 66 1.67 -14.11 -7.04
C GLY A 66 1.92 -15.60 -6.86
N THR A 67 0.90 -16.44 -7.12
CA THR A 67 1.03 -17.91 -7.05
C THR A 67 2.00 -18.47 -8.09
N LEU A 68 2.04 -17.88 -9.27
CA LEU A 68 3.00 -18.26 -10.33
C LEU A 68 4.42 -17.85 -9.92
N ILE A 69 4.60 -16.65 -9.41
CA ILE A 69 5.89 -16.16 -8.90
C ILE A 69 6.41 -17.08 -7.80
N PHE A 70 5.58 -17.44 -6.83
CA PHE A 70 5.97 -18.35 -5.75
C PHE A 70 6.45 -19.70 -6.29
N ARG A 71 5.74 -20.28 -7.26
CA ARG A 71 6.12 -21.57 -7.90
C ARG A 71 7.43 -21.46 -8.69
N LEU A 72 7.59 -20.40 -9.49
CA LEU A 72 8.77 -20.23 -10.34
C LEU A 72 10.07 -20.04 -9.52
N PHE A 73 9.98 -19.30 -8.41
CA PHE A 73 11.14 -19.01 -7.55
C PHE A 73 11.29 -19.98 -6.37
N GLY A 74 10.38 -20.93 -6.20
CA GLY A 74 10.40 -21.84 -5.05
C GLY A 74 10.17 -21.14 -3.71
N ILE A 75 9.54 -19.96 -3.73
CA ILE A 75 9.28 -19.15 -2.54
C ILE A 75 7.99 -19.63 -1.87
N THR A 76 8.03 -19.88 -0.57
CA THR A 76 6.83 -20.20 0.20
C THR A 76 6.07 -18.93 0.61
N LEU A 77 4.75 -19.04 0.74
CA LEU A 77 3.93 -17.94 1.26
C LEU A 77 4.40 -17.47 2.65
N VAL A 78 4.89 -18.42 3.45
CA VAL A 78 5.43 -18.14 4.79
C VAL A 78 6.68 -17.27 4.72
N ALA A 79 7.65 -17.66 3.89
CA ALA A 79 8.86 -16.85 3.68
C ALA A 79 8.52 -15.45 3.17
N PHE A 80 7.54 -15.35 2.28
CA PHE A 80 7.09 -14.07 1.73
C PHE A 80 6.37 -13.18 2.76
N LYS A 81 5.59 -13.77 3.69
CA LYS A 81 5.01 -13.06 4.85
C LYS A 81 6.10 -12.44 5.72
N ILE A 82 7.12 -13.22 6.07
CA ILE A 82 8.22 -12.75 6.91
C ILE A 82 9.00 -11.63 6.19
N ALA A 83 9.37 -11.83 4.93
CA ALA A 83 10.07 -10.82 4.13
C ALA A 83 9.26 -9.53 3.99
N GLY A 84 7.96 -9.64 3.69
CA GLY A 84 7.04 -8.52 3.64
C GLY A 84 6.95 -7.78 4.97
N GLY A 85 6.89 -8.51 6.09
CA GLY A 85 6.92 -7.94 7.43
C GLY A 85 8.21 -7.15 7.71
N VAL A 86 9.37 -7.66 7.30
CA VAL A 86 10.65 -6.94 7.44
C VAL A 86 10.64 -5.63 6.62
N ILE A 87 10.18 -5.66 5.38
CA ILE A 87 10.08 -4.47 4.53
C ILE A 87 9.12 -3.43 5.15
N LEU A 88 7.94 -3.88 5.61
CA LEU A 88 6.98 -3.01 6.29
C LEU A 88 7.55 -2.40 7.58
N MET A 89 8.36 -3.17 8.33
CA MET A 89 9.04 -2.68 9.52
C MET A 89 9.98 -1.53 9.19
N LEU A 90 10.80 -1.67 8.14
CA LEU A 90 11.72 -0.62 7.71
C LEU A 90 10.95 0.65 7.33
N ILE A 91 9.89 0.53 6.53
CA ILE A 91 9.04 1.66 6.13
C ILE A 91 8.40 2.32 7.36
N GLY A 92 7.82 1.53 8.27
CA GLY A 92 7.18 2.03 9.48
C GLY A 92 8.15 2.80 10.40
N LEU A 93 9.38 2.29 10.57
CA LEU A 93 10.42 2.93 11.35
C LEU A 93 10.88 4.27 10.74
N ASP A 94 11.00 4.34 9.41
CA ASP A 94 11.35 5.59 8.72
C ASP A 94 10.24 6.64 8.91
N MET A 95 8.97 6.24 8.80
CA MET A 95 7.82 7.12 9.04
C MET A 95 7.74 7.61 10.49
N LEU A 96 8.04 6.75 11.48
CA LEU A 96 8.12 7.15 12.89
C LEU A 96 9.18 8.21 13.14
N ARG A 97 10.30 8.14 12.43
CA ARG A 97 11.38 9.14 12.49
C ARG A 97 11.06 10.41 11.68
N ALA A 98 9.89 10.45 11.03
CA ALA A 98 9.49 11.50 10.08
C ALA A 98 10.53 11.70 8.97
N ARG A 99 11.21 10.63 8.56
CA ARG A 99 12.14 10.58 7.43
C ARG A 99 11.43 10.01 6.20
N ARG A 100 11.81 10.44 5.01
CA ARG A 100 11.41 9.76 3.77
C ARG A 100 11.99 8.36 3.79
N SER A 101 11.17 7.38 3.41
CA SER A 101 11.63 5.99 3.40
C SER A 101 12.35 5.69 2.08
N PRO A 102 13.66 5.40 2.10
CA PRO A 102 14.38 4.98 0.89
C PRO A 102 13.83 3.68 0.29
N THR A 103 13.08 2.91 1.08
CA THR A 103 12.41 1.68 0.63
C THR A 103 11.19 1.98 -0.24
N LYS A 104 10.57 3.17 -0.09
CA LYS A 104 9.43 3.61 -0.93
C LYS A 104 9.88 4.46 -2.11
N GLU A 105 10.84 5.37 -1.92
CA GLU A 105 11.33 6.28 -2.97
C GLU A 105 12.71 6.83 -2.64
N THR A 106 13.50 7.14 -3.65
CA THR A 106 14.76 7.86 -3.51
C THR A 106 14.58 9.33 -3.89
N LEU A 107 15.49 10.20 -3.41
CA LEU A 107 15.49 11.63 -3.77
C LEU A 107 15.70 11.83 -5.28
N ASP A 108 16.46 10.95 -5.92
CA ASP A 108 16.73 11.01 -7.35
C ASP A 108 15.48 10.63 -8.16
N GLU A 109 14.74 9.59 -7.76
CA GLU A 109 13.45 9.23 -8.37
C GLU A 109 12.42 10.36 -8.26
N THR A 110 12.41 11.08 -7.13
CA THR A 110 11.50 12.22 -6.94
C THR A 110 11.89 13.39 -7.86
N ARG A 111 13.19 13.69 -8.01
CA ARG A 111 13.69 14.75 -8.90
C ARG A 111 13.46 14.40 -10.37
N GLU A 112 13.82 13.21 -10.77
CA GLU A 112 13.59 12.72 -12.13
C GLU A 112 12.10 12.66 -12.47
N GLY A 113 11.23 12.32 -11.50
CA GLY A 113 9.78 12.32 -11.67
C GLY A 113 9.21 13.71 -11.91
N ALA A 114 9.80 14.76 -11.29
CA ALA A 114 9.38 16.15 -11.51
C ALA A 114 9.71 16.67 -12.92
N GLU A 115 10.69 16.06 -13.59
CA GLU A 115 11.13 16.43 -14.94
C GLU A 115 10.51 15.57 -16.05
N LYS A 116 9.79 14.50 -15.72
CA LYS A 116 9.24 13.52 -16.69
C LYS A 116 7.73 13.63 -16.85
N GLU A 117 7.25 13.51 -18.09
CA GLU A 117 5.82 13.43 -18.47
C GLU A 117 5.04 12.30 -17.75
N ASN A 118 5.72 11.32 -17.15
CA ASN A 118 5.15 10.10 -16.57
C ASN A 118 5.30 9.98 -15.05
N ALA A 119 5.42 11.10 -14.35
CA ALA A 119 5.55 11.14 -12.89
C ALA A 119 4.44 10.37 -12.12
N GLY A 120 3.28 10.21 -12.74
CA GLY A 120 2.19 9.41 -12.21
C GLY A 120 2.48 7.90 -12.21
N ILE A 121 3.36 7.41 -13.10
CA ILE A 121 3.76 6.01 -13.11
C ILE A 121 4.91 5.82 -12.13
N ILE A 122 6.00 6.54 -12.32
CA ILE A 122 7.22 6.51 -11.48
C ILE A 122 7.53 7.95 -11.07
N PRO A 123 7.66 8.24 -9.75
CA PRO A 123 7.65 7.30 -8.62
C PRO A 123 6.28 7.08 -7.95
N LEU A 124 5.23 7.84 -8.29
CA LEU A 124 3.98 7.87 -7.53
C LEU A 124 3.20 6.55 -7.58
N GLY A 125 3.02 5.97 -8.76
CA GLY A 125 2.35 4.67 -8.92
C GLY A 125 3.19 3.54 -8.38
N ILE A 126 4.45 3.50 -8.77
CA ILE A 126 5.48 2.54 -8.37
C ILE A 126 6.75 3.33 -8.05
N PRO A 127 7.38 3.17 -6.87
CA PRO A 127 7.02 2.25 -5.79
C PRO A 127 6.14 2.84 -4.68
N MET A 128 5.68 4.09 -4.79
CA MET A 128 5.03 4.76 -3.63
C MET A 128 3.70 4.14 -3.23
N LEU A 129 2.71 4.09 -4.15
CA LEU A 129 1.40 3.49 -3.86
C LEU A 129 1.46 1.96 -3.97
N ALA A 130 1.93 1.45 -5.11
CA ALA A 130 2.20 0.02 -5.28
C ALA A 130 3.63 -0.30 -4.83
N GLY A 131 3.89 -0.16 -3.54
CA GLY A 131 5.17 -0.46 -2.93
C GLY A 131 5.32 -1.92 -2.52
N PRO A 132 6.53 -2.34 -2.10
CA PRO A 132 6.78 -3.73 -1.68
C PRO A 132 5.82 -4.21 -0.61
N GLY A 133 5.41 -3.34 0.32
CA GLY A 133 4.46 -3.66 1.38
C GLY A 133 3.05 -3.96 0.88
N SER A 134 2.49 -3.10 0.02
CA SER A 134 1.16 -3.30 -0.55
C SER A 134 1.12 -4.51 -1.50
N ILE A 135 2.17 -4.71 -2.30
CA ILE A 135 2.32 -5.89 -3.16
C ILE A 135 2.35 -7.17 -2.31
N SER A 136 3.22 -7.22 -1.28
CA SER A 136 3.31 -8.37 -0.37
C SER A 136 1.97 -8.70 0.26
N THR A 137 1.24 -7.69 0.71
CA THR A 137 -0.05 -7.88 1.37
C THR A 137 -1.08 -8.47 0.41
N VAL A 138 -1.20 -7.91 -0.80
CA VAL A 138 -2.14 -8.43 -1.79
C VAL A 138 -1.80 -9.87 -2.16
N MET A 139 -0.51 -10.20 -2.39
CA MET A 139 -0.07 -11.57 -2.68
C MET A 139 -0.37 -12.53 -1.52
N VAL A 140 -0.15 -12.11 -0.26
CA VAL A 140 -0.46 -12.92 0.93
C VAL A 140 -1.96 -13.15 1.06
N LEU A 141 -2.79 -12.10 0.91
CA LEU A 141 -4.24 -12.22 0.96
C LEU A 141 -4.79 -13.15 -0.11
N MET A 142 -4.28 -13.03 -1.35
CA MET A 142 -4.63 -13.94 -2.45
C MET A 142 -4.18 -15.38 -2.19
N GLY A 143 -2.97 -15.58 -1.67
CA GLY A 143 -2.45 -16.91 -1.33
C GLY A 143 -3.19 -17.58 -0.17
N GLN A 144 -3.88 -16.83 0.68
CA GLN A 144 -4.72 -17.34 1.77
C GLN A 144 -6.19 -17.53 1.37
N SER A 145 -6.61 -16.98 0.22
CA SER A 145 -7.98 -17.13 -0.24
C SER A 145 -8.25 -18.57 -0.69
N SER A 146 -9.24 -19.20 -0.07
CA SER A 146 -9.70 -20.54 -0.40
C SER A 146 -11.03 -20.54 -1.17
N GLU A 147 -11.75 -19.43 -1.10
CA GLU A 147 -13.09 -19.27 -1.67
C GLU A 147 -13.09 -18.16 -2.75
N TRP A 148 -13.80 -18.36 -3.85
CA TRP A 148 -13.85 -17.40 -4.96
C TRP A 148 -14.33 -15.99 -4.54
N TRP A 149 -15.27 -15.90 -3.58
CA TRP A 149 -15.78 -14.63 -3.08
C TRP A 149 -14.70 -13.83 -2.34
N GLN A 150 -13.73 -14.49 -1.70
CA GLN A 150 -12.59 -13.84 -1.04
C GLN A 150 -11.71 -13.13 -2.07
N THR A 151 -11.41 -13.81 -3.18
CA THR A 151 -10.70 -13.23 -4.32
C THR A 151 -11.42 -12.00 -4.88
N VAL A 152 -12.73 -12.07 -5.05
CA VAL A 152 -13.55 -10.93 -5.49
C VAL A 152 -13.47 -9.77 -4.50
N CYS A 153 -13.57 -10.03 -3.20
CA CYS A 153 -13.42 -9.00 -2.17
C CYS A 153 -12.05 -8.33 -2.23
N ILE A 154 -10.96 -9.08 -2.45
CA ILE A 154 -9.61 -8.53 -2.58
C ILE A 154 -9.52 -7.63 -3.81
N CYS A 155 -10.02 -8.06 -4.97
CA CYS A 155 -10.02 -7.25 -6.18
C CYS A 155 -10.82 -5.95 -6.02
N ILE A 156 -12.00 -6.04 -5.41
CA ILE A 156 -12.85 -4.87 -5.11
C ILE A 156 -12.12 -3.92 -4.16
N ALA A 157 -11.47 -4.43 -3.12
CA ALA A 157 -10.73 -3.63 -2.16
C ALA A 157 -9.54 -2.89 -2.82
N VAL A 158 -8.82 -3.53 -3.75
CA VAL A 158 -7.76 -2.89 -4.55
C VAL A 158 -8.33 -1.75 -5.38
N VAL A 159 -9.45 -1.99 -6.10
CA VAL A 159 -10.09 -0.96 -6.93
C VAL A 159 -10.58 0.21 -6.08
N ILE A 160 -11.27 -0.06 -4.96
CA ILE A 160 -11.74 1.00 -4.05
C ILE A 160 -10.55 1.80 -3.50
N THR A 161 -9.47 1.13 -3.10
CA THR A 161 -8.25 1.78 -2.60
C THR A 161 -7.64 2.69 -3.68
N ALA A 162 -7.55 2.23 -4.92
CA ALA A 162 -7.05 3.04 -6.03
C ALA A 162 -7.93 4.28 -6.29
N VAL A 163 -9.25 4.11 -6.28
CA VAL A 163 -10.20 5.23 -6.44
C VAL A 163 -10.05 6.24 -5.30
N LEU A 164 -9.95 5.78 -4.06
CA LEU A 164 -9.73 6.66 -2.91
C LEU A 164 -8.36 7.36 -2.99
N SER A 165 -7.31 6.66 -3.41
CA SER A 165 -5.99 7.24 -3.64
C SER A 165 -6.04 8.37 -4.65
N TYR A 166 -6.77 8.18 -5.76
CA TYR A 166 -7.00 9.26 -6.73
C TYR A 166 -7.64 10.49 -6.07
N TRP A 167 -8.72 10.32 -5.32
CA TRP A 167 -9.41 11.44 -4.68
C TRP A 167 -8.56 12.14 -3.62
N ILE A 168 -7.77 11.37 -2.86
CA ILE A 168 -6.85 11.91 -1.85
C ILE A 168 -5.75 12.74 -2.52
N LEU A 169 -5.11 12.21 -3.57
CA LEU A 169 -4.06 12.93 -4.30
C LEU A 169 -4.62 14.13 -5.08
N ALA A 170 -5.75 13.97 -5.76
CA ALA A 170 -6.40 15.08 -6.45
C ALA A 170 -6.82 16.22 -5.48
N GLY A 171 -7.11 15.87 -4.23
CA GLY A 171 -7.43 16.82 -3.15
C GLY A 171 -6.23 17.21 -2.27
N ALA A 172 -5.01 16.87 -2.63
CA ALA A 172 -3.80 17.01 -1.81
C ALA A 172 -3.58 18.43 -1.26
N ASP A 173 -3.83 19.47 -2.05
CA ASP A 173 -3.72 20.88 -1.61
C ASP A 173 -4.70 21.21 -0.48
N ARG A 174 -5.90 20.63 -0.52
CA ARG A 174 -6.92 20.85 0.51
C ARG A 174 -6.54 20.12 1.80
N VAL A 175 -6.05 18.88 1.67
CA VAL A 175 -5.58 18.08 2.80
C VAL A 175 -4.41 18.78 3.49
N ARG A 176 -3.42 19.25 2.72
CA ARG A 176 -2.26 19.99 3.26
C ARG A 176 -2.68 21.27 3.99
N ARG A 177 -3.61 22.04 3.42
CA ARG A 177 -4.08 23.29 4.05
C ARG A 177 -4.77 23.06 5.40
N HIS A 178 -5.52 21.96 5.56
CA HIS A 178 -6.20 21.64 6.81
C HIS A 178 -5.27 21.02 7.86
N LEU A 179 -4.35 20.16 7.46
CA LEU A 179 -3.43 19.49 8.38
C LEU A 179 -2.25 20.37 8.80
N GLY A 180 -1.80 21.28 7.94
CA GLY A 180 -0.55 22.01 8.12
C GLY A 180 0.67 21.07 8.16
N ASP A 181 1.87 21.65 8.33
CA ASP A 181 3.11 20.85 8.35
C ASP A 181 3.22 20.00 9.64
N THR A 182 2.71 20.51 10.76
CA THR A 182 2.71 19.77 12.03
C THR A 182 1.72 18.62 12.01
N GLY A 183 0.50 18.83 11.54
CA GLY A 183 -0.51 17.78 11.43
C GLY A 183 -0.07 16.66 10.46
N SER A 184 0.56 17.03 9.34
CA SER A 184 1.12 16.06 8.39
C SER A 184 2.21 15.20 9.05
N ARG A 185 3.13 15.79 9.83
CA ARG A 185 4.16 15.02 10.57
C ARG A 185 3.57 14.11 11.63
N VAL A 186 2.55 14.55 12.35
CA VAL A 186 1.85 13.72 13.36
C VAL A 186 1.17 12.54 12.66
N LEU A 187 0.44 12.80 11.58
CA LEU A 187 -0.22 11.74 10.79
C LEU A 187 0.78 10.71 10.28
N THR A 188 1.90 11.16 9.70
CA THR A 188 2.97 10.26 9.22
C THR A 188 3.50 9.36 10.35
N ARG A 189 3.73 9.90 11.54
CA ARG A 189 4.19 9.10 12.69
C ARG A 189 3.14 8.10 13.15
N LEU A 190 1.86 8.48 13.21
CA LEU A 190 0.78 7.56 13.56
C LEU A 190 0.66 6.42 12.54
N MET A 191 0.74 6.74 11.24
CA MET A 191 0.76 5.70 10.18
C MET A 191 2.00 4.81 10.32
N GLY A 192 3.18 5.37 10.62
CA GLY A 192 4.39 4.61 10.89
C GLY A 192 4.24 3.63 12.06
N LEU A 193 3.58 4.05 13.15
CA LEU A 193 3.29 3.16 14.28
C LEU A 193 2.37 2.00 13.88
N LEU A 194 1.30 2.28 13.14
CA LEU A 194 0.38 1.26 12.65
C LEU A 194 1.07 0.29 11.69
N LEU A 195 1.87 0.80 10.74
CA LEU A 195 2.65 -0.04 9.82
C LEU A 195 3.65 -0.93 10.56
N THR A 196 4.33 -0.40 11.59
CA THR A 196 5.25 -1.19 12.42
C THR A 196 4.51 -2.31 13.16
N ALA A 197 3.32 -2.05 13.70
CA ALA A 197 2.50 -3.06 14.36
C ALA A 197 2.03 -4.14 13.36
N ILE A 198 1.59 -3.74 12.17
CA ILE A 198 1.20 -4.65 11.09
C ILE A 198 2.41 -5.50 10.66
N ALA A 199 3.60 -4.90 10.54
CA ALA A 199 4.83 -5.58 10.19
C ALA A 199 5.18 -6.71 11.19
N VAL A 200 5.09 -6.41 12.49
CA VAL A 200 5.27 -7.42 13.55
C VAL A 200 4.25 -8.55 13.40
N GLN A 201 2.98 -8.21 13.14
CA GLN A 201 1.93 -9.21 12.97
C GLN A 201 2.18 -10.12 11.76
N PHE A 202 2.69 -9.58 10.65
CA PHE A 202 3.08 -10.37 9.48
C PHE A 202 4.18 -11.37 9.79
N ILE A 203 5.20 -10.96 10.55
CA ILE A 203 6.31 -11.83 10.99
C ILE A 203 5.77 -12.90 11.93
N LEU A 204 4.97 -12.54 12.94
CA LEU A 204 4.39 -13.48 13.88
C LEU A 204 3.50 -14.50 13.19
N ASN A 205 2.66 -14.09 12.26
CA ASN A 205 1.82 -14.99 11.46
C ASN A 205 2.68 -15.96 10.64
N GLY A 206 3.77 -15.46 10.03
CA GLY A 206 4.72 -16.31 9.30
C GLY A 206 5.40 -17.35 10.21
N LEU A 207 5.84 -16.95 11.41
CA LEU A 207 6.45 -17.87 12.39
C LEU A 207 5.43 -18.86 12.96
N ALA A 208 4.18 -18.46 13.14
CA ALA A 208 3.11 -19.35 13.58
C ALA A 208 2.80 -20.44 12.53
N ASP A 209 2.81 -20.07 11.24
CA ASP A 209 2.63 -21.02 10.14
C ASP A 209 3.77 -22.06 10.06
N LEU A 210 4.97 -21.73 10.56
CA LEU A 210 6.09 -22.66 10.72
C LEU A 210 6.01 -23.52 12.00
N GLY A 211 5.03 -23.27 12.87
CA GLY A 211 4.91 -23.95 14.17
C GLY A 211 5.91 -23.49 15.23
N VAL A 212 6.68 -22.42 14.97
CA VAL A 212 7.69 -21.88 15.89
C VAL A 212 7.04 -21.11 17.05
N VAL A 213 5.89 -20.48 16.79
CA VAL A 213 5.13 -19.71 17.79
C VAL A 213 3.69 -20.20 17.81
N LYS A 214 3.11 -20.42 19.00
CA LYS A 214 1.67 -20.69 19.10
C LYS A 214 0.89 -19.45 18.70
N SER A 215 -0.01 -19.57 17.70
CA SER A 215 -0.93 -18.50 17.35
C SER A 215 -1.82 -18.20 18.55
N THR A 216 -1.60 -17.08 19.20
CA THR A 216 -2.56 -16.49 20.14
C THR A 216 -3.67 -15.83 19.32
N LYS A 217 -4.81 -16.54 19.23
CA LYS A 217 -6.07 -15.95 18.75
C LYS A 217 -6.65 -15.02 19.81
#